data_52707831d39b7c77402a4216b3868db2
#
_entry.id   52707831d39b7c77402a4216b3868db2
#
_cell.length_a   1.000
_cell.length_b   1.000
_cell.length_c   1.000
_cell.angle_alpha   90.00
_cell.angle_beta   90.00
_cell.angle_gamma   90.00
#
_symmetry.space_group_name_H-M   'P 1'
#
loop_
_entity.id
_entity.type
_entity.pdbx_description
1 polymer ?
#
loop_
_entity_poly.entity_id
_entity_poly.type
_entity_poly.pdbx_seq_one_letter_code
_entity_poly.pdbx_strand_id
1 'polypeptide(L)'
;VLYTRDRDVFVGLQARSDFANRHKASLFISIHLNSSTSGGAYGTETYVIGMNKQSNNLNVAMRENKAMLLESDYKTTYKGFDPTNAESYIIFDLMQEAYINRSIDIAKFVERQYKNNGRTSRGVRQEGLWVLSQSAMPSILTEIGFISNANDAAYLGSESGQEEVAGAISRAFTKFYDSKSKVGREHSTADSSEQTAPAEVSSSSSRSSQRNNPTTKMEKKENEGQHTFRVQFMTDRTKIDTSDKQFRSLHESIYREQSGKVWLYLAGKFSKLEEAKRYLQTLKKK
;
A
#
# COMPACT_ATOMS: atom_id res chain seq x y z
N VAL A 1 19.41 6.90 10.86
CA VAL A 1 19.21 6.33 9.51
C VAL A 1 20.02 5.04 9.40
N LEU A 2 19.42 4.00 8.81
CA LEU A 2 20.07 2.74 8.48
C LEU A 2 20.15 2.62 6.95
N TYR A 3 21.27 2.10 6.46
CA TYR A 3 21.47 1.88 5.04
C TYR A 3 21.52 0.38 4.74
N THR A 4 20.84 -0.06 3.68
CA THR A 4 20.91 -1.45 3.22
C THR A 4 22.27 -1.78 2.59
N ARG A 5 22.97 -0.76 2.11
CA ARG A 5 24.37 -0.81 1.65
C ARG A 5 25.00 0.58 1.74
N ASP A 6 26.29 0.64 1.97
CA ASP A 6 27.12 1.84 2.09
C ASP A 6 28.27 1.90 1.05
N ARG A 7 28.30 0.95 0.13
CA ARG A 7 29.28 0.81 -0.96
C ARG A 7 28.62 0.16 -2.17
N ASP A 8 29.30 0.15 -3.30
CA ASP A 8 28.81 -0.47 -4.53
C ASP A 8 28.89 -2.00 -4.45
N VAL A 9 27.87 -2.58 -3.82
CA VAL A 9 27.65 -4.04 -3.73
C VAL A 9 26.20 -4.34 -4.07
N PHE A 10 25.98 -5.47 -4.69
CA PHE A 10 24.60 -5.94 -4.94
C PHE A 10 23.98 -6.44 -3.64
N VAL A 11 22.75 -5.99 -3.36
CA VAL A 11 21.89 -6.51 -2.28
C VAL A 11 20.56 -6.86 -2.90
N GLY A 12 20.13 -8.11 -2.79
CA GLY A 12 18.87 -8.61 -3.34
C GLY A 12 17.65 -7.85 -2.83
N LEU A 13 16.59 -7.80 -3.63
CA LEU A 13 15.40 -7.00 -3.30
C LEU A 13 14.73 -7.47 -2.02
N GLN A 14 14.60 -8.79 -1.83
CA GLN A 14 14.05 -9.38 -0.61
C GLN A 14 14.90 -9.01 0.61
N ALA A 15 16.23 -9.09 0.48
CA ALA A 15 17.15 -8.79 1.58
C ALA A 15 17.07 -7.34 2.06
N ARG A 16 16.74 -6.37 1.18
CA ARG A 16 16.52 -4.96 1.55
C ARG A 16 15.29 -4.79 2.43
N SER A 17 14.17 -5.40 2.04
CA SER A 17 12.93 -5.36 2.83
C SER A 17 13.10 -6.10 4.16
N ASP A 18 13.74 -7.26 4.15
CA ASP A 18 14.02 -8.04 5.36
C ASP A 18 14.92 -7.28 6.34
N PHE A 19 15.92 -6.55 5.82
CA PHE A 19 16.77 -5.69 6.65
C PHE A 19 15.93 -4.63 7.37
N ALA A 20 15.08 -3.91 6.66
CA ALA A 20 14.20 -2.90 7.25
C ALA A 20 13.24 -3.51 8.29
N ASN A 21 12.63 -4.65 7.98
CA ASN A 21 11.71 -5.37 8.86
C ASN A 21 12.39 -5.84 10.15
N ARG A 22 13.59 -6.45 10.06
CA ARG A 22 14.36 -6.90 11.23
C ARG A 22 14.73 -5.75 12.17
N HIS A 23 15.01 -4.58 11.62
CA HIS A 23 15.33 -3.39 12.40
C HIS A 23 14.10 -2.60 12.86
N LYS A 24 12.88 -3.09 12.55
CA LYS A 24 11.62 -2.41 12.87
C LYS A 24 11.62 -0.95 12.45
N ALA A 25 12.10 -0.69 11.24
CA ALA A 25 12.21 0.66 10.70
C ALA A 25 10.82 1.32 10.63
N SER A 26 10.75 2.63 10.90
CA SER A 26 9.49 3.39 10.86
C SER A 26 9.10 3.82 9.46
N LEU A 27 10.03 3.78 8.52
CA LEU A 27 9.87 4.16 7.12
C LEU A 27 10.96 3.48 6.30
N PHE A 28 10.61 3.02 5.10
CA PHE A 28 11.54 2.51 4.11
C PHE A 28 11.53 3.43 2.88
N ILE A 29 12.70 3.89 2.46
CA ILE A 29 12.88 4.71 1.25
C ILE A 29 13.90 4.04 0.34
N SER A 30 13.47 3.64 -0.85
CA SER A 30 14.34 3.17 -1.93
C SER A 30 14.61 4.33 -2.88
N ILE A 31 15.89 4.62 -3.15
CA ILE A 31 16.33 5.74 -3.99
C ILE A 31 16.89 5.18 -5.29
N HIS A 32 16.32 5.62 -6.41
CA HIS A 32 16.60 5.10 -7.74
C HIS A 32 16.84 6.21 -8.76
N LEU A 33 17.50 5.84 -9.85
CA LEU A 33 17.66 6.64 -11.07
C LEU A 33 16.85 5.98 -12.19
N ASN A 34 15.85 6.69 -12.68
CA ASN A 34 15.00 6.23 -13.78
C ASN A 34 15.77 6.21 -15.12
N SER A 35 15.24 5.50 -16.09
CA SER A 35 15.73 5.47 -17.46
C SER A 35 14.61 5.36 -18.46
N SER A 36 14.77 5.97 -19.63
CA SER A 36 13.85 5.88 -20.76
C SER A 36 14.61 5.68 -22.05
N THR A 37 14.06 4.89 -22.97
CA THR A 37 14.62 4.66 -24.29
C THR A 37 14.62 5.91 -25.18
N SER A 38 13.72 6.86 -24.92
CA SER A 38 13.55 8.07 -25.74
C SER A 38 14.53 9.19 -25.41
N GLY A 39 15.25 9.12 -24.29
CA GLY A 39 16.12 10.20 -23.79
C GLY A 39 15.39 11.53 -23.45
N GLY A 40 14.14 11.68 -23.87
CA GLY A 40 13.35 12.89 -23.67
C GLY A 40 12.62 12.95 -22.32
N ALA A 41 12.49 11.81 -21.61
CA ALA A 41 11.89 11.80 -20.30
C ALA A 41 12.82 12.40 -19.25
N TYR A 42 12.27 13.22 -18.34
CA TYR A 42 13.02 13.88 -17.27
C TYR A 42 12.12 14.13 -16.04
N GLY A 43 12.74 14.50 -14.92
CA GLY A 43 12.05 14.85 -13.69
C GLY A 43 11.92 13.67 -12.72
N THR A 44 11.19 13.86 -11.62
CA THR A 44 11.07 12.94 -10.50
C THR A 44 9.74 12.19 -10.49
N GLU A 45 9.73 10.96 -10.03
CA GLU A 45 8.53 10.17 -9.80
C GLU A 45 8.67 9.42 -8.48
N THR A 46 7.62 9.31 -7.68
CA THR A 46 7.68 8.50 -6.47
C THR A 46 6.59 7.44 -6.48
N TYR A 47 6.99 6.21 -6.23
CA TYR A 47 6.15 5.03 -6.30
C TYR A 47 5.80 4.51 -4.90
N VAL A 48 4.55 4.08 -4.75
CA VAL A 48 4.05 3.27 -3.64
C VAL A 48 3.60 1.94 -4.17
N ILE A 49 3.49 0.93 -3.29
CA ILE A 49 3.01 -0.40 -3.70
C ILE A 49 1.57 -0.33 -4.20
N GLY A 50 1.25 -1.12 -5.19
CA GLY A 50 -0.09 -1.28 -5.76
C GLY A 50 -0.04 -1.47 -7.26
N MET A 51 -1.21 -1.69 -7.86
CA MET A 51 -1.34 -1.76 -9.32
C MET A 51 -2.06 -0.52 -9.84
N ASN A 52 -1.46 0.12 -10.83
CA ASN A 52 -2.13 1.19 -11.55
C ASN A 52 -3.13 0.59 -12.54
N LYS A 53 -4.41 0.55 -12.15
CA LYS A 53 -5.50 0.01 -12.98
C LYS A 53 -5.77 0.82 -14.25
N GLN A 54 -5.23 2.02 -14.36
CA GLN A 54 -5.42 2.92 -15.51
C GLN A 54 -4.28 2.85 -16.54
N SER A 55 -3.11 2.36 -16.14
CA SER A 55 -2.00 2.16 -17.05
C SER A 55 -1.66 0.67 -17.12
N ASN A 56 -1.81 0.06 -18.30
CA ASN A 56 -1.24 -1.26 -18.56
C ASN A 56 0.30 -1.23 -18.69
N ASN A 57 0.94 -0.19 -18.18
CA ASN A 57 2.36 0.03 -18.35
C ASN A 57 3.12 -0.46 -17.11
N LEU A 58 3.47 -1.72 -17.11
CA LEU A 58 4.30 -2.37 -16.10
C LEU A 58 5.81 -2.16 -16.33
N ASN A 59 6.20 -1.29 -17.28
CA ASN A 59 7.59 -1.19 -17.72
C ASN A 59 8.55 -0.83 -16.58
N VAL A 60 8.15 0.07 -15.68
CA VAL A 60 8.97 0.44 -14.52
C VAL A 60 9.05 -0.74 -13.55
N ALA A 61 7.91 -1.31 -13.15
CA ALA A 61 7.89 -2.45 -12.24
C ALA A 61 8.69 -3.65 -12.77
N MET A 62 8.53 -3.98 -14.05
CA MET A 62 9.27 -5.07 -14.68
C MET A 62 10.78 -4.78 -14.73
N ARG A 63 11.17 -3.53 -15.01
CA ARG A 63 12.59 -3.14 -15.03
C ARG A 63 13.21 -3.26 -13.65
N GLU A 64 12.58 -2.68 -12.63
CA GLU A 64 13.10 -2.70 -11.26
C GLU A 64 13.12 -4.11 -10.66
N ASN A 65 12.07 -4.90 -10.91
CA ASN A 65 12.01 -6.28 -10.41
C ASN A 65 12.96 -7.24 -11.15
N LYS A 66 13.44 -6.92 -12.37
CA LYS A 66 14.44 -7.74 -13.08
C LYS A 66 15.76 -7.92 -12.32
N ALA A 67 16.05 -7.05 -11.36
CA ALA A 67 17.21 -7.23 -10.47
C ALA A 67 17.19 -8.57 -9.72
N MET A 68 16.02 -9.19 -9.52
CA MET A 68 15.89 -10.55 -8.96
C MET A 68 16.66 -11.60 -9.77
N LEU A 69 16.71 -11.45 -11.09
CA LEU A 69 17.35 -12.40 -12.00
C LEU A 69 18.87 -12.47 -11.83
N LEU A 70 19.44 -11.51 -11.07
CA LEU A 70 20.87 -11.53 -10.71
C LEU A 70 21.14 -12.46 -9.52
N GLU A 71 20.11 -12.96 -8.84
CA GLU A 71 20.21 -13.87 -7.69
C GLU A 71 20.11 -15.30 -8.16
N SER A 72 21.09 -16.16 -7.79
CA SER A 72 21.15 -17.57 -8.22
C SER A 72 19.97 -18.40 -7.70
N ASP A 73 19.38 -17.99 -6.58
CA ASP A 73 18.25 -18.64 -5.90
C ASP A 73 16.92 -17.91 -6.08
N TYR A 74 16.81 -17.00 -7.07
CA TYR A 74 15.66 -16.12 -7.22
C TYR A 74 14.31 -16.88 -7.26
N LYS A 75 14.24 -18.04 -7.89
CA LYS A 75 13.00 -18.81 -7.99
C LYS A 75 12.46 -19.25 -6.62
N THR A 76 13.36 -19.59 -5.71
CA THR A 76 13.01 -20.00 -4.34
C THR A 76 12.71 -18.79 -3.48
N THR A 77 13.58 -17.79 -3.50
CA THR A 77 13.46 -16.54 -2.72
C THR A 77 12.18 -15.80 -3.06
N TYR A 78 11.84 -15.69 -4.34
CA TYR A 78 10.66 -14.95 -4.82
C TYR A 78 9.45 -15.86 -5.10
N LYS A 79 9.46 -17.10 -4.59
CA LYS A 79 8.31 -18.02 -4.61
C LYS A 79 7.68 -18.22 -6.00
N GLY A 80 8.52 -18.26 -7.03
CA GLY A 80 8.07 -18.44 -8.42
C GLY A 80 7.50 -17.19 -9.09
N PHE A 81 7.60 -16.01 -8.47
CA PHE A 81 7.31 -14.76 -9.15
C PHE A 81 8.26 -14.57 -10.34
N ASP A 82 7.70 -14.31 -11.52
CA ASP A 82 8.48 -14.04 -12.72
C ASP A 82 8.40 -12.54 -13.06
N PRO A 83 9.51 -11.79 -12.88
CA PRO A 83 9.52 -10.34 -13.16
C PRO A 83 9.39 -9.99 -14.64
N THR A 84 9.43 -10.97 -15.54
CA THR A 84 9.27 -10.78 -17.00
C THR A 84 7.86 -11.08 -17.48
N ASN A 85 7.02 -11.70 -16.64
CA ASN A 85 5.65 -12.07 -16.99
C ASN A 85 4.65 -11.11 -16.33
N ALA A 86 3.86 -10.40 -17.15
CA ALA A 86 2.84 -9.46 -16.68
C ALA A 86 1.79 -10.10 -15.76
N GLU A 87 1.45 -11.37 -15.97
CA GLU A 87 0.48 -12.10 -15.14
C GLU A 87 0.98 -12.28 -13.69
N SER A 88 2.29 -12.36 -13.47
CA SER A 88 2.87 -12.45 -12.13
C SER A 88 2.55 -11.22 -11.28
N TYR A 89 2.34 -10.08 -11.90
CA TYR A 89 2.06 -8.81 -11.20
C TYR A 89 0.65 -8.73 -10.62
N ILE A 90 -0.27 -9.60 -11.00
CA ILE A 90 -1.64 -9.66 -10.43
C ILE A 90 -1.61 -9.86 -8.91
N ILE A 91 -0.55 -10.49 -8.39
CA ILE A 91 -0.39 -10.67 -6.94
C ILE A 91 -0.39 -9.34 -6.18
N PHE A 92 0.12 -8.27 -6.77
CA PHE A 92 0.17 -6.95 -6.13
C PHE A 92 -1.21 -6.28 -6.00
N ASP A 93 -2.19 -6.65 -6.85
CA ASP A 93 -3.58 -6.23 -6.69
C ASP A 93 -4.24 -6.84 -5.45
N LEU A 94 -3.76 -7.99 -5.01
CA LEU A 94 -4.28 -8.72 -3.86
C LEU A 94 -3.59 -8.34 -2.55
N MET A 95 -2.49 -7.60 -2.62
CA MET A 95 -1.77 -7.09 -1.46
C MET A 95 -2.43 -5.80 -0.99
N GLN A 96 -3.34 -5.90 -0.01
CA GLN A 96 -3.79 -4.73 0.74
C GLN A 96 -2.70 -4.38 1.75
N GLU A 97 -1.99 -3.31 1.47
CA GLU A 97 -0.96 -2.83 2.37
C GLU A 97 -1.57 -1.97 3.48
N ALA A 98 -1.35 -2.37 4.72
CA ALA A 98 -1.82 -1.64 5.91
C ALA A 98 -1.26 -0.20 5.98
N TYR A 99 -0.16 0.07 5.27
CA TYR A 99 0.57 1.33 5.32
C TYR A 99 0.39 2.21 4.08
N ILE A 100 -0.47 1.82 3.13
CA ILE A 100 -0.60 2.50 1.82
C ILE A 100 -0.86 4.01 1.96
N ASN A 101 -1.77 4.43 2.82
CA ASN A 101 -2.08 5.83 3.00
C ASN A 101 -0.87 6.62 3.53
N ARG A 102 -0.12 6.03 4.45
CA ARG A 102 1.10 6.64 5.01
C ARG A 102 2.22 6.67 3.96
N SER A 103 2.32 5.65 3.13
CA SER A 103 3.25 5.61 1.99
C SER A 103 2.91 6.71 0.97
N ILE A 104 1.63 6.91 0.68
CA ILE A 104 1.17 8.01 -0.19
C ILE A 104 1.50 9.39 0.42
N ASP A 105 1.34 9.56 1.72
CA ASP A 105 1.63 10.82 2.40
C ASP A 105 3.11 11.18 2.28
N ILE A 106 4.02 10.28 2.62
CA ILE A 106 5.46 10.53 2.48
C ILE A 106 5.86 10.75 1.02
N ALA A 107 5.30 9.98 0.08
CA ALA A 107 5.55 10.16 -1.35
C ALA A 107 5.15 11.56 -1.83
N LYS A 108 3.99 12.06 -1.40
CA LYS A 108 3.53 13.43 -1.69
C LYS A 108 4.45 14.49 -1.08
N PHE A 109 4.97 14.26 0.13
CA PHE A 109 5.92 15.19 0.74
C PHE A 109 7.23 15.22 -0.04
N VAL A 110 7.75 14.08 -0.47
CA VAL A 110 8.97 13.97 -1.28
C VAL A 110 8.80 14.72 -2.61
N GLU A 111 7.76 14.42 -3.38
CA GLU A 111 7.49 15.10 -4.66
C GLU A 111 7.30 16.61 -4.51
N ARG A 112 6.70 17.06 -3.41
CA ARG A 112 6.57 18.49 -3.11
C ARG A 112 7.93 19.13 -2.85
N GLN A 113 8.85 18.45 -2.14
CA GLN A 113 10.18 18.98 -1.90
C GLN A 113 11.02 19.06 -3.19
N TYR A 114 10.88 18.08 -4.08
CA TYR A 114 11.53 18.15 -5.40
C TYR A 114 11.04 19.35 -6.21
N LYS A 115 9.72 19.60 -6.22
CA LYS A 115 9.15 20.81 -6.85
C LYS A 115 9.70 22.10 -6.24
N ASN A 116 9.83 22.17 -4.92
CA ASN A 116 10.39 23.33 -4.23
C ASN A 116 11.85 23.60 -4.61
N ASN A 117 12.59 22.56 -5.01
CA ASN A 117 13.96 22.68 -5.53
C ASN A 117 13.96 22.92 -7.06
N GLY A 118 12.85 23.32 -7.67
CA GLY A 118 12.76 23.58 -9.11
C GLY A 118 12.72 22.33 -10.00
N ARG A 119 12.65 21.13 -9.43
CA ARG A 119 12.58 19.89 -10.22
C ARG A 119 11.17 19.68 -10.79
N THR A 120 11.09 19.14 -11.99
CA THR A 120 9.84 18.71 -12.58
C THR A 120 9.37 17.42 -11.89
N SER A 121 8.27 17.49 -11.16
CA SER A 121 7.65 16.32 -10.55
C SER A 121 6.62 15.72 -11.49
N ARG A 122 6.72 14.43 -11.74
CA ARG A 122 5.76 13.61 -12.48
C ARG A 122 4.73 12.96 -11.56
N GLY A 123 4.85 13.19 -10.25
CA GLY A 123 3.87 12.86 -9.22
C GLY A 123 4.09 11.50 -8.56
N VAL A 124 3.09 11.13 -7.74
CA VAL A 124 3.04 9.85 -7.03
C VAL A 124 2.26 8.84 -7.86
N ARG A 125 2.78 7.63 -7.96
CA ARG A 125 2.22 6.53 -8.75
C ARG A 125 2.15 5.24 -7.93
N GLN A 126 1.38 4.28 -8.39
CA GLN A 126 1.33 2.93 -7.82
C GLN A 126 1.92 1.95 -8.82
N GLU A 127 2.82 1.08 -8.34
CA GLU A 127 3.46 0.04 -9.15
C GLU A 127 3.72 -1.23 -8.33
N GLY A 128 3.74 -2.38 -8.99
CA GLY A 128 4.02 -3.69 -8.40
C GLY A 128 5.51 -3.91 -8.13
N LEU A 129 6.07 -3.12 -7.21
CA LEU A 129 7.50 -3.17 -6.86
C LEU A 129 7.73 -4.13 -5.71
N TRP A 130 8.50 -5.21 -5.96
CA TRP A 130 8.75 -6.24 -4.96
C TRP A 130 9.37 -5.67 -3.68
N VAL A 131 10.35 -4.80 -3.80
CA VAL A 131 11.06 -4.21 -2.67
C VAL A 131 10.13 -3.46 -1.71
N LEU A 132 8.98 -2.96 -2.18
CA LEU A 132 7.99 -2.30 -1.35
C LEU A 132 6.96 -3.28 -0.79
N SER A 133 6.65 -4.35 -1.53
CA SER A 133 5.57 -5.29 -1.20
C SER A 133 5.81 -6.12 0.06
N GLN A 134 7.07 -6.29 0.46
CA GLN A 134 7.46 -7.08 1.62
C GLN A 134 7.75 -6.21 2.86
N SER A 135 7.53 -4.90 2.78
CA SER A 135 7.82 -3.98 3.87
C SER A 135 6.71 -3.94 4.91
N ALA A 136 7.04 -4.11 6.18
CA ALA A 136 6.11 -4.04 7.32
C ALA A 136 6.02 -2.61 7.91
N MET A 137 6.24 -1.58 7.06
CA MET A 137 6.17 -0.16 7.41
C MET A 137 5.79 0.66 6.17
N PRO A 138 5.44 1.96 6.32
CA PRO A 138 5.31 2.85 5.17
C PRO A 138 6.56 2.76 4.29
N SER A 139 6.38 2.60 2.98
CA SER A 139 7.47 2.38 2.05
C SER A 139 7.25 3.09 0.72
N ILE A 140 8.32 3.67 0.17
CA ILE A 140 8.33 4.34 -1.11
C ILE A 140 9.59 3.99 -1.92
N LEU A 141 9.46 4.05 -3.24
CA LEU A 141 10.59 4.08 -4.17
C LEU A 141 10.54 5.43 -4.89
N THR A 142 11.58 6.23 -4.76
CA THR A 142 11.67 7.53 -5.42
C THR A 142 12.69 7.50 -6.55
N GLU A 143 12.23 7.82 -7.74
CA GLU A 143 13.06 8.06 -8.94
C GLU A 143 13.43 9.54 -8.95
N ILE A 144 14.69 9.82 -8.64
CA ILE A 144 15.18 11.19 -8.44
C ILE A 144 15.51 11.92 -9.74
N GLY A 145 15.36 11.26 -10.88
CA GLY A 145 15.58 11.77 -12.24
C GLY A 145 15.88 10.65 -13.22
N PHE A 146 16.02 11.00 -14.48
CA PHE A 146 16.32 10.05 -15.56
C PHE A 146 17.79 10.10 -15.95
N ILE A 147 18.54 9.01 -15.73
CA ILE A 147 19.94 8.93 -16.13
C ILE A 147 20.12 9.00 -17.65
N SER A 148 19.08 8.63 -18.42
CA SER A 148 19.04 8.74 -19.88
C SER A 148 18.84 10.17 -20.39
N ASN A 149 18.50 11.14 -19.52
CA ASN A 149 18.35 12.55 -19.86
C ASN A 149 19.62 13.31 -19.47
N ALA A 150 20.22 14.01 -20.42
CA ALA A 150 21.50 14.70 -20.21
C ALA A 150 21.46 15.74 -19.08
N ASN A 151 20.35 16.50 -18.95
CA ASN A 151 20.20 17.52 -17.92
C ASN A 151 20.03 16.88 -16.53
N ASP A 152 19.18 15.86 -16.41
CA ASP A 152 19.02 15.11 -15.16
C ASP A 152 20.32 14.42 -14.76
N ALA A 153 21.02 13.78 -15.70
CA ALA A 153 22.30 13.12 -15.45
C ALA A 153 23.38 14.12 -14.98
N ALA A 154 23.50 15.28 -15.63
CA ALA A 154 24.43 16.33 -15.22
C ALA A 154 24.11 16.88 -13.82
N TYR A 155 22.85 17.15 -13.53
CA TYR A 155 22.40 17.63 -12.23
C TYR A 155 22.69 16.61 -11.12
N LEU A 156 22.31 15.36 -11.33
CA LEU A 156 22.49 14.28 -10.34
C LEU A 156 23.95 13.82 -10.20
N GLY A 157 24.78 14.08 -11.21
CA GLY A 157 26.23 13.88 -11.16
C GLY A 157 26.97 14.98 -10.42
N SER A 158 26.34 16.13 -10.15
CA SER A 158 26.95 17.23 -9.39
C SER A 158 26.75 17.09 -7.89
N GLU A 159 27.73 17.54 -7.10
CA GLU A 159 27.64 17.55 -5.64
C GLU A 159 26.44 18.37 -5.16
N SER A 160 26.24 19.56 -5.72
CA SER A 160 25.08 20.43 -5.40
C SER A 160 23.75 19.73 -5.67
N GLY A 161 23.60 19.05 -6.82
CA GLY A 161 22.35 18.32 -7.15
C GLY A 161 22.07 17.16 -6.19
N GLN A 162 23.14 16.45 -5.79
CA GLN A 162 23.02 15.38 -4.79
C GLN A 162 22.62 15.91 -3.42
N GLU A 163 23.21 17.02 -2.95
CA GLU A 163 22.84 17.67 -1.69
C GLU A 163 21.40 18.18 -1.71
N GLU A 164 20.98 18.79 -2.81
CA GLU A 164 19.59 19.29 -2.95
C GLU A 164 18.57 18.15 -2.90
N VAL A 165 18.83 17.02 -3.56
CA VAL A 165 17.98 15.83 -3.54
C VAL A 165 17.95 15.22 -2.13
N ALA A 166 19.10 15.03 -1.50
CA ALA A 166 19.19 14.50 -0.15
C ALA A 166 18.47 15.41 0.86
N GLY A 167 18.65 16.73 0.74
CA GLY A 167 17.94 17.73 1.55
C GLY A 167 16.43 17.71 1.32
N ALA A 168 15.97 17.49 0.09
CA ALA A 168 14.54 17.33 -0.21
C ALA A 168 13.93 16.12 0.49
N ILE A 169 14.58 14.96 0.42
CA ILE A 169 14.15 13.74 1.09
C ILE A 169 14.13 13.95 2.62
N SER A 170 15.17 14.56 3.18
CA SER A 170 15.28 14.83 4.61
C SER A 170 14.14 15.76 5.10
N ARG A 171 13.88 16.87 4.39
CA ARG A 171 12.75 17.76 4.71
C ARG A 171 11.39 17.08 4.60
N ALA A 172 11.21 16.20 3.61
CA ALA A 172 9.99 15.40 3.47
C ALA A 172 9.79 14.47 4.65
N PHE A 173 10.86 13.79 5.07
CA PHE A 173 10.85 12.91 6.25
C PHE A 173 10.46 13.68 7.52
N THR A 174 11.06 14.84 7.78
CA THR A 174 10.73 15.66 8.94
C THR A 174 9.23 16.02 8.97
N LYS A 175 8.68 16.49 7.83
CA LYS A 175 7.24 16.79 7.72
C LYS A 175 6.36 15.57 7.95
N PHE A 176 6.77 14.41 7.45
CA PHE A 176 6.06 13.15 7.64
C PHE A 176 6.06 12.73 9.12
N TYR A 177 7.21 12.86 9.79
CA TYR A 177 7.35 12.53 11.20
C TYR A 177 6.53 13.46 12.10
N ASP A 178 6.57 14.77 11.84
CA ASP A 178 5.81 15.77 12.60
C ASP A 178 4.30 15.58 12.44
N SER A 179 3.83 15.19 11.25
CA SER A 179 2.42 14.88 11.02
C SER A 179 1.95 13.69 11.85
N LYS A 180 2.82 12.69 12.07
CA LYS A 180 2.55 11.54 12.95
C LYS A 180 2.43 11.94 14.42
N SER A 181 3.29 12.85 14.87
CA SER A 181 3.32 13.32 16.27
C SER A 181 2.07 14.14 16.62
N LYS A 182 1.49 14.87 15.67
CA LYS A 182 0.26 15.65 15.90
C LYS A 182 -0.97 14.76 16.07
N VAL A 183 -1.13 13.75 15.21
CA VAL A 183 -2.25 12.80 15.30
C VAL A 183 -2.24 12.03 16.64
N GLY A 184 -1.05 11.67 17.15
CA GLY A 184 -0.91 11.02 18.45
C GLY A 184 -1.26 11.93 19.64
N ARG A 185 -1.09 13.27 19.51
CA ARG A 185 -1.44 14.23 20.57
C ARG A 185 -2.93 14.54 20.60
N GLU A 186 -3.59 14.61 19.46
CA GLU A 186 -5.05 14.84 19.39
C GLU A 186 -5.84 13.68 19.99
N HIS A 187 -5.34 12.45 19.92
CA HIS A 187 -5.97 11.29 20.56
C HIS A 187 -5.69 11.22 22.09
N SER A 188 -4.59 11.80 22.57
CA SER A 188 -4.27 11.80 24.00
C SER A 188 -4.91 12.96 24.77
N THR A 189 -5.39 14.01 24.10
CA THR A 189 -6.08 15.13 24.74
C THR A 189 -7.60 14.97 24.81
N ALA A 190 -8.16 13.99 24.08
CA ALA A 190 -9.59 13.69 24.14
C ALA A 190 -10.00 12.77 25.29
N ASP A 191 -9.01 12.15 26.00
CA ASP A 191 -9.26 11.16 27.06
C ASP A 191 -9.04 11.70 28.49
N SER A 192 -8.87 13.02 28.66
CA SER A 192 -8.58 13.62 29.98
C SER A 192 -9.57 14.70 30.46
N SER A 193 -10.79 14.73 29.93
CA SER A 193 -11.82 15.62 30.45
C SER A 193 -13.20 14.94 30.52
N GLU A 194 -13.38 14.04 31.50
CA GLU A 194 -14.66 13.79 32.14
C GLU A 194 -14.49 12.89 33.36
N GLN A 195 -14.21 13.51 34.50
CA GLN A 195 -14.47 12.97 35.84
C GLN A 195 -14.97 14.10 36.69
N THR A 196 -16.28 14.25 36.80
CA THR A 196 -16.95 14.67 38.03
C THR A 196 -18.37 14.11 38.05
N ALA A 197 -18.61 13.19 38.93
CA ALA A 197 -19.93 12.74 39.42
C ALA A 197 -20.27 13.51 40.72
N PRO A 198 -21.38 13.30 41.41
CA PRO A 198 -22.73 12.89 41.02
C PRO A 198 -23.83 13.77 41.69
N ALA A 199 -25.08 13.63 41.27
CA ALA A 199 -26.25 13.85 42.20
C ALA A 199 -27.52 13.17 41.71
N GLU A 200 -28.15 12.51 42.63
CA GLU A 200 -29.36 11.70 42.55
C GLU A 200 -30.66 12.47 42.24
N VAL A 201 -31.68 11.77 41.84
CA VAL A 201 -33.01 11.57 42.40
C VAL A 201 -34.18 11.63 41.39
N SER A 202 -34.88 10.48 41.36
CA SER A 202 -36.31 10.19 41.34
C SER A 202 -37.15 10.33 40.06
N SER A 203 -37.62 9.15 39.69
CA SER A 203 -38.99 8.66 39.48
C SER A 203 -40.02 9.50 38.70
N SER A 204 -40.58 8.93 37.63
CA SER A 204 -41.97 8.45 37.60
C SER A 204 -42.42 8.01 36.18
N SER A 205 -42.93 6.82 36.15
CA SER A 205 -43.93 6.15 35.29
C SER A 205 -44.68 6.95 34.23
N SER A 206 -44.80 6.37 32.99
CA SER A 206 -46.06 5.78 32.48
C SER A 206 -45.97 5.35 31.01
N ARG A 207 -46.31 4.10 30.80
CA ARG A 207 -47.02 3.39 29.69
C ARG A 207 -47.29 4.14 28.38
N SER A 208 -46.96 3.60 27.26
CA SER A 208 -47.58 2.60 26.38
C SER A 208 -47.35 2.90 24.92
N SER A 209 -47.01 1.92 24.18
CA SER A 209 -47.64 1.39 22.97
C SER A 209 -46.63 0.95 21.93
N GLN A 210 -46.74 -0.31 21.64
CA GLN A 210 -46.04 -1.09 20.61
C GLN A 210 -46.18 -0.50 19.20
N ARG A 211 -45.09 -0.53 18.42
CA ARG A 211 -45.15 -1.02 17.03
C ARG A 211 -43.78 -1.53 16.62
N ASN A 212 -43.78 -2.78 16.24
CA ASN A 212 -42.66 -3.55 15.71
C ASN A 212 -42.13 -2.97 14.41
N ASN A 213 -40.81 -2.85 14.33
CA ASN A 213 -40.08 -3.09 13.07
C ASN A 213 -38.66 -3.56 13.38
N PRO A 214 -38.15 -4.61 12.76
CA PRO A 214 -36.91 -5.24 13.15
C PRO A 214 -35.72 -4.45 12.59
N THR A 215 -35.05 -3.75 13.47
CA THR A 215 -33.74 -3.13 13.16
C THR A 215 -32.66 -4.20 13.37
N THR A 216 -32.07 -4.64 12.30
CA THR A 216 -30.89 -5.51 12.30
C THR A 216 -29.76 -4.79 13.03
N LYS A 217 -29.49 -5.19 14.25
CA LYS A 217 -28.30 -4.79 15.01
C LYS A 217 -27.06 -5.34 14.33
N MET A 218 -26.24 -4.46 13.79
CA MET A 218 -24.84 -4.75 13.53
C MET A 218 -24.09 -4.80 14.87
N GLU A 219 -23.84 -5.99 15.36
CA GLU A 219 -22.90 -6.17 16.46
C GLU A 219 -21.47 -6.01 15.90
N LYS A 220 -20.83 -4.90 16.24
CA LYS A 220 -19.39 -4.77 16.23
C LYS A 220 -18.83 -5.60 17.38
N LYS A 221 -18.38 -6.80 17.10
CA LYS A 221 -17.43 -7.51 17.96
C LYS A 221 -16.03 -7.28 17.38
N GLU A 222 -15.31 -6.38 18.00
CA GLU A 222 -13.86 -6.33 17.92
C GLU A 222 -13.31 -7.61 18.55
N ASN A 223 -12.68 -8.44 17.73
CA ASN A 223 -11.81 -9.52 18.19
C ASN A 223 -10.42 -9.25 17.63
N GLU A 224 -9.53 -8.88 18.51
CA GLU A 224 -8.08 -8.77 18.27
C GLU A 224 -7.55 -10.10 17.73
N GLY A 225 -6.79 -10.04 16.61
CA GLY A 225 -5.74 -11.01 16.32
C GLY A 225 -6.01 -12.10 15.28
N GLN A 226 -7.11 -12.14 14.53
CA GLN A 226 -7.23 -13.08 13.40
C GLN A 226 -7.46 -12.34 12.09
N HIS A 227 -6.41 -12.25 11.26
CA HIS A 227 -6.56 -11.83 9.87
C HIS A 227 -7.47 -12.82 9.13
N THR A 228 -8.53 -12.29 8.51
CA THR A 228 -9.45 -13.09 7.69
C THR A 228 -9.25 -12.72 6.23
N PHE A 229 -8.99 -13.74 5.40
CA PHE A 229 -8.84 -13.58 3.95
C PHE A 229 -10.15 -13.92 3.25
N ARG A 230 -10.49 -13.16 2.22
CA ARG A 230 -11.63 -13.40 1.32
C ARG A 230 -11.17 -13.29 -0.12
N VAL A 231 -11.81 -14.00 -1.03
CA VAL A 231 -11.50 -13.95 -2.46
C VAL A 231 -12.49 -13.05 -3.16
N GLN A 232 -12.05 -11.92 -3.68
CA GLN A 232 -12.86 -11.10 -4.57
C GLN A 232 -12.95 -11.80 -5.93
N PHE A 233 -14.16 -12.04 -6.40
CA PHE A 233 -14.40 -12.75 -7.66
C PHE A 233 -15.23 -11.94 -8.67
N MET A 234 -15.92 -10.90 -8.22
CA MET A 234 -16.75 -10.08 -9.10
C MET A 234 -16.82 -8.62 -8.62
N THR A 235 -17.02 -7.72 -9.57
CA THR A 235 -17.31 -6.32 -9.33
C THR A 235 -18.46 -5.91 -10.25
N ASP A 236 -19.49 -5.23 -9.69
CA ASP A 236 -20.63 -4.75 -10.45
C ASP A 236 -21.04 -3.34 -10.03
N ARG A 237 -21.64 -2.58 -10.94
CA ARG A 237 -22.25 -1.26 -10.63
C ARG A 237 -23.61 -1.39 -9.97
N THR A 238 -24.29 -2.51 -10.22
CA THR A 238 -25.59 -2.84 -9.67
C THR A 238 -25.43 -3.66 -8.40
N LYS A 239 -26.22 -3.36 -7.40
CA LYS A 239 -26.25 -4.12 -6.16
C LYS A 239 -27.01 -5.43 -6.38
N ILE A 240 -26.29 -6.54 -6.47
CA ILE A 240 -26.84 -7.88 -6.62
C ILE A 240 -26.98 -8.53 -5.23
N ASP A 241 -28.03 -9.28 -4.99
CA ASP A 241 -28.19 -9.99 -3.72
C ASP A 241 -27.18 -11.13 -3.58
N THR A 242 -26.60 -11.31 -2.40
CA THR A 242 -25.61 -12.37 -2.15
C THR A 242 -26.17 -13.78 -2.22
N SER A 243 -27.51 -13.93 -2.18
CA SER A 243 -28.23 -15.18 -2.37
C SER A 243 -28.64 -15.45 -3.82
N ASP A 244 -28.24 -14.57 -4.76
CA ASP A 244 -28.60 -14.70 -6.17
C ASP A 244 -28.16 -16.04 -6.76
N LYS A 245 -28.98 -16.54 -7.72
CA LYS A 245 -28.76 -17.84 -8.36
C LYS A 245 -27.39 -17.97 -9.03
N GLN A 246 -26.84 -16.86 -9.54
CA GLN A 246 -25.52 -16.83 -10.17
C GLN A 246 -24.36 -17.20 -9.24
N PHE A 247 -24.55 -17.06 -7.92
CA PHE A 247 -23.50 -17.38 -6.93
C PHE A 247 -23.58 -18.79 -6.38
N ARG A 248 -24.62 -19.58 -6.73
CA ARG A 248 -24.82 -20.94 -6.18
C ARG A 248 -23.69 -21.92 -6.44
N SER A 249 -22.90 -21.69 -7.49
CA SER A 249 -21.77 -22.57 -7.85
C SER A 249 -20.51 -22.31 -7.03
N LEU A 250 -20.49 -21.29 -6.16
CA LEU A 250 -19.28 -20.85 -5.47
C LEU A 250 -18.97 -21.63 -4.20
N HIS A 251 -19.88 -22.45 -3.68
CA HIS A 251 -19.72 -23.33 -2.51
C HIS A 251 -19.18 -22.67 -1.22
N GLU A 252 -19.15 -21.33 -1.21
CA GLU A 252 -18.64 -20.52 -0.09
C GLU A 252 -19.60 -19.37 0.22
N SER A 253 -19.52 -18.87 1.45
CA SER A 253 -20.30 -17.69 1.85
C SER A 253 -19.93 -16.49 1.03
N ILE A 254 -20.92 -15.78 0.49
CA ILE A 254 -20.73 -14.57 -0.32
C ILE A 254 -20.92 -13.34 0.55
N TYR A 255 -19.98 -12.44 0.45
CA TYR A 255 -19.98 -11.13 1.10
C TYR A 255 -20.00 -10.05 0.03
N ARG A 256 -20.54 -8.89 0.40
CA ARG A 256 -20.65 -7.75 -0.50
C ARG A 256 -20.20 -6.48 0.21
N GLU A 257 -19.33 -5.73 -0.43
CA GLU A 257 -18.82 -4.44 0.07
C GLU A 257 -18.98 -3.36 -0.99
N GLN A 258 -19.27 -2.13 -0.59
CA GLN A 258 -19.34 -1.01 -1.53
C GLN A 258 -17.99 -0.29 -1.57
N SER A 259 -17.46 -0.11 -2.77
CA SER A 259 -16.23 0.64 -3.03
C SER A 259 -16.52 1.73 -4.07
N GLY A 260 -16.70 2.95 -3.61
CA GLY A 260 -17.11 4.07 -4.46
C GLY A 260 -18.43 3.82 -5.18
N LYS A 261 -18.41 3.76 -6.52
CA LYS A 261 -19.62 3.56 -7.37
C LYS A 261 -19.86 2.09 -7.75
N VAL A 262 -19.10 1.16 -7.18
CA VAL A 262 -19.21 -0.26 -7.51
C VAL A 262 -19.38 -1.13 -6.27
N TRP A 263 -19.93 -2.31 -6.46
CA TRP A 263 -20.08 -3.35 -5.47
C TRP A 263 -19.03 -4.43 -5.71
N LEU A 264 -18.27 -4.77 -4.67
CA LEU A 264 -17.31 -5.86 -4.67
C LEU A 264 -17.97 -7.09 -4.08
N TYR A 265 -17.83 -8.23 -4.75
CA TYR A 265 -18.34 -9.52 -4.29
C TYR A 265 -17.18 -10.42 -3.91
N LEU A 266 -17.22 -10.90 -2.66
CA LEU A 266 -16.15 -11.62 -2.00
C LEU A 266 -16.66 -12.99 -1.59
N ALA A 267 -15.87 -14.03 -1.78
CA ALA A 267 -16.23 -15.40 -1.40
C ALA A 267 -15.29 -15.94 -0.31
N GLY A 268 -15.86 -16.71 0.59
CA GLY A 268 -15.17 -17.44 1.66
C GLY A 268 -14.70 -16.55 2.82
N LYS A 269 -14.26 -17.23 3.87
CA LYS A 269 -13.64 -16.65 5.06
C LYS A 269 -12.51 -17.56 5.48
N PHE A 270 -11.29 -17.25 5.04
CA PHE A 270 -10.12 -18.08 5.23
C PHE A 270 -9.22 -17.51 6.32
N SER A 271 -8.71 -18.38 7.19
CA SER A 271 -7.76 -17.99 8.24
C SER A 271 -6.32 -17.89 7.72
N LYS A 272 -6.04 -18.55 6.59
CA LYS A 272 -4.72 -18.57 5.94
C LYS A 272 -4.80 -18.09 4.49
N LEU A 273 -3.83 -17.29 4.09
CA LEU A 273 -3.72 -16.80 2.72
C LEU A 273 -3.64 -17.94 1.68
N GLU A 274 -2.95 -19.04 2.02
CA GLU A 274 -2.80 -20.19 1.13
C GLU A 274 -4.13 -20.91 0.86
N GLU A 275 -5.06 -20.90 1.80
CA GLU A 275 -6.42 -21.44 1.61
C GLU A 275 -7.20 -20.54 0.64
N ALA A 276 -7.15 -19.22 0.82
CA ALA A 276 -7.76 -18.27 -0.09
C ALA A 276 -7.20 -18.39 -1.52
N LYS A 277 -5.88 -18.54 -1.67
CA LYS A 277 -5.24 -18.76 -2.97
C LYS A 277 -5.69 -20.05 -3.65
N ARG A 278 -5.77 -21.16 -2.90
CA ARG A 278 -6.30 -22.43 -3.43
C ARG A 278 -7.72 -22.28 -3.91
N TYR A 279 -8.56 -21.61 -3.13
CA TYR A 279 -9.94 -21.36 -3.52
C TYR A 279 -10.02 -20.48 -4.78
N LEU A 280 -9.23 -19.42 -4.89
CA LEU A 280 -9.14 -18.61 -6.10
C LEU A 280 -8.79 -19.43 -7.35
N GLN A 281 -7.86 -20.38 -7.22
CA GLN A 281 -7.52 -21.29 -8.34
C GLN A 281 -8.69 -22.19 -8.74
N THR A 282 -9.54 -22.61 -7.81
CA THR A 282 -10.74 -23.39 -8.14
C THR A 282 -11.77 -22.54 -8.89
N LEU A 283 -11.88 -21.25 -8.57
CA LEU A 283 -12.78 -20.32 -9.28
C LEU A 283 -12.34 -20.04 -10.71
N LYS A 284 -11.03 -20.01 -10.97
CA LYS A 284 -10.48 -19.78 -12.32
C LYS A 284 -10.65 -20.97 -13.27
N LYS A 285 -10.96 -22.15 -12.75
CA LYS A 285 -11.19 -23.38 -13.56
C LYS A 285 -12.65 -23.61 -13.93
N LYS A 286 -13.55 -22.80 -13.43
CA LYS A 286 -14.99 -22.80 -13.73
C LYS A 286 -15.35 -21.65 -14.65
#